data_b2947c6a23e8cb44d5aaf278b96237ac
#
_entry.id   b2947c6a23e8cb44d5aaf278b96237ac
#
_cell.length_a   1.000
_cell.length_b   1.000
_cell.length_c   1.000
_cell.angle_alpha   90.00
_cell.angle_beta   90.00
_cell.angle_gamma   90.00
#
_symmetry.space_group_name_H-M   'P 1'
#
loop_
_entity.id
_entity.type
_entity.pdbx_description
1 polymer ?
#
loop_
_entity_poly.entity_id
_entity_poly.type
_entity_poly.pdbx_seq_one_letter_code
_entity_poly.pdbx_strand_id
1 'polypeptide(L)'
;MSYYIGAQQSIKHWTFVVADNYIALTLTLPCDAQRAWYEITDWNKQGKWMLQTSVWLTSEIESGPGTEIAAFTGPFHKLFPRLKFLGVLDTMVVTNWQPPFICDVLHTGKVIKGTGRFEVVAKNDQESQFNWSEIIWAPRAIFLILKPALYVGVWISLRRFARTLR
;
A
#
# COMPACT_ATOMS: atom_id res chain seq x y z
N MET A 1 -17.26 -43.47 26.44
CA MET A 1 -18.16 -42.70 25.55
C MET A 1 -18.70 -41.54 26.37
N SER A 2 -18.10 -40.38 26.32
CA SER A 2 -18.51 -39.24 27.11
C SER A 2 -18.60 -38.04 26.17
N TYR A 3 -19.80 -37.54 25.96
CA TYR A 3 -20.06 -36.36 25.12
C TYR A 3 -19.91 -35.11 25.97
N TYR A 4 -18.95 -34.28 25.62
CA TYR A 4 -18.90 -32.91 26.13
C TYR A 4 -19.81 -32.02 25.30
N ILE A 5 -20.89 -31.56 25.94
CA ILE A 5 -21.75 -30.50 25.42
C ILE A 5 -21.13 -29.18 25.85
N GLY A 6 -20.46 -28.51 24.92
CA GLY A 6 -19.96 -27.17 25.12
C GLY A 6 -21.08 -26.15 25.02
N ALA A 7 -21.30 -25.39 26.08
CA ALA A 7 -22.24 -24.28 26.13
C ALA A 7 -21.82 -23.19 25.15
N GLN A 8 -22.64 -22.96 24.13
CA GLN A 8 -22.50 -21.82 23.22
C GLN A 8 -23.01 -20.55 23.91
N GLN A 9 -22.11 -19.75 24.45
CA GLN A 9 -22.43 -18.39 24.84
C GLN A 9 -22.65 -17.56 23.58
N SER A 10 -23.92 -17.20 23.36
CA SER A 10 -24.34 -16.26 22.32
C SER A 10 -23.91 -14.84 22.70
N ILE A 11 -22.70 -14.48 22.34
CA ILE A 11 -22.29 -13.07 22.33
C ILE A 11 -22.84 -12.49 21.02
N LYS A 12 -23.80 -11.56 21.10
CA LYS A 12 -24.24 -10.74 19.97
C LYS A 12 -23.06 -9.82 19.56
N HIS A 13 -22.08 -10.37 18.87
CA HIS A 13 -21.14 -9.57 18.13
C HIS A 13 -21.83 -9.09 16.85
N TRP A 14 -21.91 -7.79 16.71
CA TRP A 14 -22.10 -7.18 15.40
C TRP A 14 -20.87 -7.53 14.58
N THR A 15 -20.93 -8.62 13.87
CA THR A 15 -19.89 -9.02 12.95
C THR A 15 -20.01 -8.11 11.75
N PHE A 16 -19.26 -7.01 11.74
CA PHE A 16 -19.01 -6.28 10.50
C PHE A 16 -18.32 -7.27 9.57
N VAL A 17 -19.01 -7.67 8.51
CA VAL A 17 -18.41 -8.50 7.46
C VAL A 17 -17.35 -7.65 6.81
N VAL A 18 -16.09 -7.86 7.18
CA VAL A 18 -14.94 -7.29 6.51
C VAL A 18 -14.82 -8.01 5.18
N ALA A 19 -14.96 -7.28 4.09
CA ALA A 19 -14.76 -7.80 2.75
C ALA A 19 -13.37 -7.46 2.25
N ASP A 20 -12.78 -8.34 1.46
CA ASP A 20 -11.58 -8.07 0.68
C ASP A 20 -11.94 -7.13 -0.47
N ASN A 21 -11.59 -5.87 -0.31
CA ASN A 21 -11.89 -4.84 -1.30
C ASN A 21 -10.64 -4.61 -2.15
N TYR A 22 -10.71 -4.97 -3.40
CA TYR A 22 -9.59 -4.92 -4.34
C TYR A 22 -9.55 -3.61 -5.13
N ILE A 23 -8.35 -3.05 -5.25
CA ILE A 23 -8.03 -1.93 -6.13
C ILE A 23 -6.69 -2.21 -6.83
N ALA A 24 -6.58 -1.90 -8.11
CA ALA A 24 -5.35 -2.07 -8.87
C ALA A 24 -5.20 -1.00 -9.96
N LEU A 25 -3.95 -0.71 -10.27
CA LEU A 25 -3.54 0.19 -11.34
C LEU A 25 -2.31 -0.38 -12.05
N THR A 26 -2.27 -0.21 -13.35
CA THR A 26 -1.15 -0.58 -14.20
C THR A 26 -0.60 0.64 -14.92
N LEU A 27 0.72 0.73 -15.02
CA LEU A 27 1.42 1.83 -15.68
C LEU A 27 2.62 1.31 -16.47
N THR A 28 2.82 1.83 -17.66
CA THR A 28 4.06 1.65 -18.41
C THR A 28 5.11 2.68 -17.93
N LEU A 29 6.31 2.19 -17.64
CA LEU A 29 7.44 2.99 -17.19
C LEU A 29 8.51 3.10 -18.29
N PRO A 30 9.12 4.29 -18.50
CA PRO A 30 10.12 4.52 -19.55
C PRO A 30 11.53 4.14 -19.07
N CYS A 31 11.68 2.94 -18.53
CA CYS A 31 12.96 2.35 -18.12
C CYS A 31 12.82 0.83 -17.99
N ASP A 32 13.96 0.14 -17.95
CA ASP A 32 14.01 -1.29 -17.68
C ASP A 32 13.46 -1.68 -16.30
N ALA A 33 13.25 -2.97 -16.09
CA ALA A 33 12.67 -3.49 -14.85
C ALA A 33 13.59 -3.30 -13.63
N GLN A 34 14.91 -3.38 -13.81
CA GLN A 34 15.86 -3.22 -12.71
C GLN A 34 15.85 -1.80 -12.16
N ARG A 35 15.86 -0.79 -13.04
CA ARG A 35 15.76 0.61 -12.67
C ARG A 35 14.38 0.92 -12.06
N ALA A 36 13.30 0.42 -12.66
CA ALA A 36 11.95 0.59 -12.13
C ALA A 36 11.85 0.06 -10.69
N TRP A 37 12.37 -1.15 -10.45
CA TRP A 37 12.42 -1.77 -9.14
C TRP A 37 13.18 -0.94 -8.12
N TYR A 38 14.40 -0.54 -8.45
CA TYR A 38 15.24 0.25 -7.57
C TYR A 38 14.57 1.57 -7.14
N GLU A 39 13.96 2.26 -8.08
CA GLU A 39 13.31 3.55 -7.78
C GLU A 39 11.97 3.41 -7.04
N ILE A 40 11.18 2.34 -7.30
CA ILE A 40 9.90 2.14 -6.63
C ILE A 40 10.08 1.64 -5.19
N THR A 41 11.16 0.90 -4.93
CA THR A 41 11.45 0.34 -3.60
C THR A 41 12.38 1.21 -2.75
N ASP A 42 12.80 2.37 -3.23
CA ASP A 42 13.44 3.40 -2.41
C ASP A 42 12.38 4.12 -1.57
N TRP A 43 12.09 3.55 -0.40
CA TRP A 43 11.03 4.00 0.49
C TRP A 43 11.17 5.47 0.88
N ASN A 44 12.40 5.94 1.09
CA ASN A 44 12.67 7.33 1.47
C ASN A 44 12.41 8.33 0.33
N LYS A 45 12.43 7.88 -0.91
CA LYS A 45 12.08 8.70 -2.08
C LYS A 45 10.60 8.67 -2.43
N GLN A 46 9.83 7.69 -1.98
CA GLN A 46 8.42 7.55 -2.33
C GLN A 46 7.60 8.81 -2.01
N GLY A 47 7.87 9.46 -0.88
CA GLY A 47 7.21 10.71 -0.50
C GLY A 47 7.39 11.88 -1.50
N LYS A 48 8.34 11.81 -2.45
CA LYS A 48 8.54 12.84 -3.48
C LYS A 48 7.48 12.79 -4.58
N TRP A 49 7.04 11.58 -4.93
CA TRP A 49 6.06 11.37 -5.99
C TRP A 49 4.66 10.98 -5.47
N MET A 50 4.56 10.39 -4.31
CA MET A 50 3.27 10.07 -3.69
C MET A 50 2.51 11.34 -3.31
N LEU A 51 1.24 11.43 -3.77
CA LEU A 51 0.38 12.58 -3.55
C LEU A 51 0.05 12.74 -2.06
N GLN A 52 0.42 13.89 -1.49
CA GLN A 52 0.11 14.22 -0.08
C GLN A 52 0.51 13.12 0.91
N THR A 53 1.61 12.40 0.62
CA THR A 53 2.11 11.32 1.45
C THR A 53 3.59 11.54 1.77
N SER A 54 3.95 11.30 3.02
CA SER A 54 5.35 11.18 3.48
C SER A 54 5.61 9.73 3.84
N VAL A 55 6.72 9.17 3.37
CA VAL A 55 7.09 7.76 3.61
C VAL A 55 8.47 7.73 4.23
N TRP A 56 8.68 6.83 5.18
CA TRP A 56 9.98 6.61 5.83
C TRP A 56 10.08 5.17 6.38
N LEU A 57 11.31 4.71 6.53
CA LEU A 57 11.63 3.44 7.19
C LEU A 57 11.49 3.58 8.71
N THR A 58 10.99 2.53 9.35
CA THR A 58 10.89 2.41 10.82
C THR A 58 11.70 1.25 11.39
N SER A 59 12.30 0.43 10.52
CA SER A 59 13.24 -0.66 10.86
C SER A 59 14.66 -0.32 10.41
N GLU A 60 15.63 -1.03 10.99
CA GLU A 60 17.03 -1.02 10.52
C GLU A 60 17.21 -1.80 9.20
N ILE A 61 16.27 -2.68 8.89
CA ILE A 61 16.23 -3.42 7.61
C ILE A 61 15.69 -2.47 6.54
N GLU A 62 16.54 -2.10 5.58
CA GLU A 62 16.18 -1.16 4.52
C GLU A 62 15.48 -1.83 3.33
N SER A 63 15.70 -3.15 3.11
CA SER A 63 15.13 -3.90 1.99
C SER A 63 14.99 -5.38 2.33
N GLY A 64 13.98 -6.03 1.75
CA GLY A 64 13.72 -7.46 1.98
C GLY A 64 12.57 -7.73 2.96
N PRO A 65 12.25 -9.00 3.21
CA PRO A 65 11.23 -9.36 4.18
C PRO A 65 11.56 -8.84 5.58
N GLY A 66 10.56 -8.29 6.28
CA GLY A 66 10.75 -7.67 7.59
C GLY A 66 11.10 -6.19 7.55
N THR A 67 11.31 -5.58 6.38
CA THR A 67 11.40 -4.11 6.27
C THR A 67 10.10 -3.48 6.76
N GLU A 68 10.20 -2.57 7.73
CA GLU A 68 9.06 -1.84 8.25
C GLU A 68 9.02 -0.42 7.69
N ILE A 69 7.84 0.00 7.25
CA ILE A 69 7.63 1.26 6.54
C ILE A 69 6.45 1.97 7.20
N ALA A 70 6.57 3.28 7.38
CA ALA A 70 5.46 4.13 7.75
C ALA A 70 5.15 5.13 6.64
N ALA A 71 3.87 5.34 6.38
CA ALA A 71 3.37 6.30 5.42
C ALA A 71 2.30 7.18 6.09
N PHE A 72 2.51 8.49 6.05
CA PHE A 72 1.52 9.44 6.52
C PHE A 72 0.89 10.15 5.32
N THR A 73 -0.40 9.96 5.12
CA THR A 73 -1.19 10.59 4.06
C THR A 73 -2.21 11.54 4.66
N GLY A 74 -2.21 12.79 4.21
CA GLY A 74 -3.17 13.77 4.71
C GLY A 74 -3.26 15.00 3.81
N PRO A 75 -4.45 15.63 3.71
CA PRO A 75 -4.65 16.79 2.86
C PRO A 75 -3.78 17.95 3.35
N PHE A 76 -2.99 18.49 2.42
CA PHE A 76 -2.14 19.68 2.64
C PHE A 76 -1.16 19.59 3.83
N HIS A 77 -0.91 18.40 4.41
CA HIS A 77 -0.02 18.27 5.58
C HIS A 77 1.40 18.77 5.32
N LYS A 78 1.86 18.72 4.07
CA LYS A 78 3.17 19.23 3.64
C LYS A 78 3.23 20.77 3.64
N LEU A 79 2.09 21.44 3.46
CA LEU A 79 1.98 22.91 3.42
C LEU A 79 1.52 23.48 4.76
N PHE A 80 0.60 22.79 5.41
CA PHE A 80 -0.03 23.22 6.67
C PHE A 80 0.09 22.14 7.74
N PRO A 81 1.19 22.12 8.52
CA PRO A 81 1.42 21.10 9.58
C PRO A 81 0.28 20.98 10.60
N ARG A 82 -0.50 22.06 10.81
CA ARG A 82 -1.67 22.05 11.70
C ARG A 82 -2.81 21.15 11.23
N LEU A 83 -2.84 20.77 9.93
CA LEU A 83 -3.86 19.88 9.35
C LEU A 83 -3.49 18.39 9.45
N LYS A 84 -2.40 18.04 10.18
CA LYS A 84 -2.00 16.63 10.37
C LYS A 84 -3.08 15.77 11.01
N PHE A 85 -3.99 16.35 11.80
CA PHE A 85 -5.10 15.61 12.42
C PHE A 85 -6.11 15.05 11.39
N LEU A 86 -6.10 15.56 10.14
CA LEU A 86 -6.92 15.05 9.04
C LEU A 86 -6.23 13.91 8.27
N GLY A 87 -5.01 13.58 8.63
CA GLY A 87 -4.24 12.53 7.95
C GLY A 87 -4.38 11.17 8.62
N VAL A 88 -3.95 10.17 7.88
CA VAL A 88 -3.90 8.78 8.32
C VAL A 88 -2.44 8.31 8.30
N LEU A 89 -2.02 7.73 9.42
CA LEU A 89 -0.77 6.99 9.52
C LEU A 89 -1.04 5.53 9.18
N ASP A 90 -0.35 5.06 8.18
CA ASP A 90 -0.30 3.66 7.77
C ASP A 90 1.07 3.09 8.11
N THR A 91 1.12 1.89 8.65
CA THR A 91 2.35 1.14 8.87
C THR A 91 2.27 -0.18 8.14
N MET A 92 3.38 -0.57 7.55
CA MET A 92 3.46 -1.76 6.70
C MET A 92 4.72 -2.55 7.03
N VAL A 93 4.68 -3.85 6.76
CA VAL A 93 5.85 -4.73 6.78
C VAL A 93 5.95 -5.46 5.46
N VAL A 94 7.15 -5.52 4.89
CA VAL A 94 7.42 -6.33 3.68
C VAL A 94 7.37 -7.80 4.06
N THR A 95 6.52 -8.56 3.38
CA THR A 95 6.29 -10.00 3.63
C THR A 95 6.90 -10.88 2.55
N ASN A 96 7.03 -10.37 1.33
CA ASN A 96 7.67 -11.07 0.21
C ASN A 96 8.52 -10.09 -0.59
N TRP A 97 9.69 -10.56 -1.02
CA TRP A 97 10.67 -9.72 -1.72
C TRP A 97 11.40 -10.54 -2.77
N GLN A 98 11.08 -10.31 -4.03
CA GLN A 98 11.64 -11.01 -5.18
C GLN A 98 12.14 -10.00 -6.21
N PRO A 99 13.31 -9.40 -6.00
CA PRO A 99 13.85 -8.42 -6.93
C PRO A 99 14.21 -9.05 -8.28
N PRO A 100 14.01 -8.35 -9.38
CA PRO A 100 13.43 -7.02 -9.47
C PRO A 100 11.92 -7.03 -9.80
N PHE A 101 11.15 -8.00 -9.33
CA PHE A 101 9.81 -8.27 -9.85
C PHE A 101 8.67 -8.07 -8.85
N ILE A 102 8.78 -8.58 -7.61
CA ILE A 102 7.65 -8.63 -6.68
C ILE A 102 8.04 -8.15 -5.29
N CYS A 103 7.24 -7.24 -4.74
CA CYS A 103 7.24 -6.85 -3.34
C CYS A 103 5.81 -6.89 -2.80
N ASP A 104 5.58 -7.72 -1.78
CA ASP A 104 4.32 -7.76 -1.04
C ASP A 104 4.49 -7.12 0.32
N VAL A 105 3.49 -6.34 0.73
CA VAL A 105 3.43 -5.72 2.05
C VAL A 105 2.15 -6.09 2.78
N LEU A 106 2.23 -6.15 4.10
CA LEU A 106 1.09 -6.29 4.99
C LEU A 106 0.91 -4.96 5.73
N HIS A 107 -0.29 -4.38 5.65
CA HIS A 107 -0.67 -3.19 6.42
C HIS A 107 -0.93 -3.56 7.88
N THR A 108 -0.10 -3.07 8.79
CA THR A 108 -0.14 -3.33 10.23
C THR A 108 -0.74 -2.17 11.02
N GLY A 109 -1.03 -1.04 10.36
CA GLY A 109 -1.58 0.18 10.93
C GLY A 109 -2.89 -0.03 11.69
N LYS A 110 -3.30 0.94 12.51
CA LYS A 110 -4.57 0.88 13.26
C LYS A 110 -5.79 1.12 12.37
N VAL A 111 -5.65 1.95 11.35
CA VAL A 111 -6.75 2.41 10.48
C VAL A 111 -6.79 1.61 9.19
N ILE A 112 -5.64 1.45 8.53
CA ILE A 112 -5.53 0.70 7.28
C ILE A 112 -5.09 -0.72 7.62
N LYS A 113 -5.83 -1.70 7.11
CA LYS A 113 -5.56 -3.14 7.18
C LYS A 113 -5.71 -3.73 5.81
N GLY A 114 -4.87 -4.70 5.47
CA GLY A 114 -4.90 -5.34 4.17
C GLY A 114 -3.52 -5.74 3.68
N THR A 115 -3.41 -5.96 2.39
CA THR A 115 -2.15 -6.31 1.73
C THR A 115 -1.95 -5.44 0.49
N GLY A 116 -0.71 -5.09 0.20
CA GLY A 116 -0.31 -4.40 -1.02
C GLY A 116 0.67 -5.24 -1.83
N ARG A 117 0.67 -5.08 -3.15
CA ARG A 117 1.64 -5.68 -4.04
C ARG A 117 2.16 -4.66 -5.05
N PHE A 118 3.46 -4.64 -5.19
CA PHE A 118 4.19 -4.03 -6.31
C PHE A 118 4.73 -5.15 -7.18
N GLU A 119 4.42 -5.09 -8.46
CA GLU A 119 4.94 -6.03 -9.45
C GLU A 119 5.52 -5.25 -10.63
N VAL A 120 6.74 -5.58 -10.99
CA VAL A 120 7.43 -5.02 -12.16
C VAL A 120 7.57 -6.13 -13.19
N VAL A 121 7.08 -5.89 -14.39
CA VAL A 121 7.18 -6.81 -15.53
C VAL A 121 8.12 -6.20 -16.56
N ALA A 122 9.20 -6.90 -16.87
CA ALA A 122 10.12 -6.49 -17.92
C ALA A 122 9.46 -6.57 -19.29
N LYS A 123 9.59 -5.52 -20.10
CA LYS A 123 9.18 -5.53 -21.51
C LYS A 123 10.38 -5.53 -22.45
N ASN A 124 11.31 -4.62 -22.22
CA ASN A 124 12.60 -4.52 -22.94
C ASN A 124 13.57 -3.67 -22.10
N ASP A 125 14.75 -3.38 -22.66
CA ASP A 125 15.82 -2.63 -21.97
C ASP A 125 15.47 -1.17 -21.68
N GLN A 126 14.39 -0.63 -22.24
CA GLN A 126 13.96 0.76 -22.10
C GLN A 126 12.54 0.90 -21.57
N GLU A 127 11.83 -0.20 -21.38
CA GLU A 127 10.43 -0.19 -20.95
C GLU A 127 10.10 -1.34 -20.01
N SER A 128 9.38 -1.02 -18.97
CA SER A 128 8.77 -1.99 -18.06
C SER A 128 7.31 -1.65 -17.78
N GLN A 129 6.58 -2.59 -17.21
CA GLN A 129 5.23 -2.38 -16.71
C GLN A 129 5.24 -2.48 -15.20
N PHE A 130 4.63 -1.52 -14.53
CA PHE A 130 4.41 -1.53 -13.10
C PHE A 130 2.93 -1.79 -12.79
N ASN A 131 2.67 -2.83 -12.05
CA ASN A 131 1.37 -3.19 -11.52
C ASN A 131 1.36 -2.92 -10.01
N TRP A 132 0.46 -2.05 -9.58
CA TRP A 132 0.18 -1.78 -8.18
C TRP A 132 -1.20 -2.33 -7.83
N SER A 133 -1.30 -3.04 -6.73
CA SER A 133 -2.59 -3.52 -6.24
C SER A 133 -2.64 -3.56 -4.71
N GLU A 134 -3.84 -3.38 -4.18
CA GLU A 134 -4.12 -3.49 -2.75
C GLU A 134 -5.44 -4.23 -2.50
N ILE A 135 -5.45 -5.01 -1.43
CA ILE A 135 -6.64 -5.57 -0.81
C ILE A 135 -6.84 -4.85 0.53
N ILE A 136 -7.92 -4.10 0.66
CA ILE A 136 -8.22 -3.33 1.87
C ILE A 136 -9.33 -4.03 2.65
N TRP A 137 -9.04 -4.38 3.90
CA TRP A 137 -9.98 -5.02 4.80
C TRP A 137 -10.83 -3.95 5.50
N ALA A 138 -11.96 -3.65 4.92
CA ALA A 138 -12.88 -2.64 5.42
C ALA A 138 -14.34 -3.03 5.11
N PRO A 139 -15.32 -2.47 5.82
CA PRO A 139 -16.72 -2.58 5.42
C PRO A 139 -16.90 -2.08 3.98
N ARG A 140 -17.55 -2.90 3.14
CA ARG A 140 -17.67 -2.64 1.70
C ARG A 140 -18.24 -1.25 1.37
N ALA A 141 -19.22 -0.79 2.16
CA ALA A 141 -19.81 0.52 1.96
C ALA A 141 -18.78 1.66 2.15
N ILE A 142 -17.94 1.59 3.19
CA ILE A 142 -16.88 2.56 3.45
C ILE A 142 -15.87 2.54 2.31
N PHE A 143 -15.45 1.34 1.88
CA PHE A 143 -14.52 1.22 0.77
C PHE A 143 -15.06 1.83 -0.52
N LEU A 144 -16.33 1.57 -0.87
CA LEU A 144 -16.94 2.12 -2.08
C LEU A 144 -17.00 3.66 -2.08
N ILE A 145 -17.21 4.27 -0.92
CA ILE A 145 -17.17 5.73 -0.76
C ILE A 145 -15.76 6.28 -0.95
N LEU A 146 -14.73 5.60 -0.40
CA LEU A 146 -13.35 6.06 -0.44
C LEU A 146 -12.63 5.67 -1.73
N LYS A 147 -13.07 4.62 -2.42
CA LYS A 147 -12.42 4.06 -3.62
C LYS A 147 -12.09 5.09 -4.70
N PRO A 148 -12.99 6.02 -5.09
CA PRO A 148 -12.67 7.03 -6.11
C PRO A 148 -11.49 7.92 -5.71
N ALA A 149 -11.46 8.37 -4.45
CA ALA A 149 -10.38 9.22 -3.94
C ALA A 149 -9.05 8.46 -3.86
N LEU A 150 -9.07 7.21 -3.40
CA LEU A 150 -7.90 6.33 -3.37
C LEU A 150 -7.37 6.10 -4.79
N TYR A 151 -8.27 5.73 -5.73
CA TYR A 151 -7.89 5.48 -7.12
C TYR A 151 -7.22 6.70 -7.76
N VAL A 152 -7.83 7.88 -7.63
CA VAL A 152 -7.30 9.13 -8.20
C VAL A 152 -5.98 9.50 -7.52
N GLY A 153 -5.87 9.36 -6.20
CA GLY A 153 -4.66 9.64 -5.44
C GLY A 153 -3.49 8.77 -5.88
N VAL A 154 -3.70 7.47 -6.00
CA VAL A 154 -2.67 6.52 -6.48
C VAL A 154 -2.35 6.77 -7.96
N TRP A 155 -3.34 6.98 -8.81
CA TRP A 155 -3.13 7.26 -10.23
C TRP A 155 -2.26 8.51 -10.45
N ILE A 156 -2.52 9.61 -9.72
CA ILE A 156 -1.68 10.81 -9.78
C ILE A 156 -0.27 10.51 -9.29
N SER A 157 -0.13 9.77 -8.19
CA SER A 157 1.15 9.37 -7.60
C SER A 157 1.99 8.58 -8.60
N LEU A 158 1.42 7.55 -9.21
CA LEU A 158 2.11 6.70 -10.19
C LEU A 158 2.48 7.47 -11.47
N ARG A 159 1.64 8.39 -11.94
CA ARG A 159 1.99 9.26 -13.06
C ARG A 159 3.13 10.23 -12.73
N ARG A 160 3.21 10.72 -11.49
CA ARG A 160 4.34 11.50 -11.01
C ARG A 160 5.60 10.64 -10.98
N PHE A 161 5.50 9.42 -10.45
CA PHE A 161 6.59 8.46 -10.46
C PHE A 161 7.15 8.22 -11.86
N ALA A 162 6.30 7.88 -12.84
CA ALA A 162 6.75 7.67 -14.22
C ALA A 162 7.46 8.88 -14.84
N ARG A 163 7.13 10.11 -14.40
CA ARG A 163 7.83 11.32 -14.87
C ARG A 163 9.22 11.48 -14.28
N THR A 164 9.49 10.93 -13.09
CA THR A 164 10.83 10.97 -12.49
C THR A 164 11.82 10.02 -13.15
N LEU A 165 11.32 9.10 -13.97
CA LEU A 165 12.13 8.09 -14.68
C LEU A 165 12.56 8.51 -16.10
N ARG A 166 12.06 9.65 -16.59
CA ARG A 166 12.39 10.21 -17.92
C ARG A 166 13.73 10.92 -18.00
#